data_fe8edc847d9a8d569a07cbe9eb7eb0fd
#
_entry.id   fe8edc847d9a8d569a07cbe9eb7eb0fd
#
_cell.length_a   1.000
_cell.length_b   1.000
_cell.length_c   1.000
_cell.angle_alpha   90.00
_cell.angle_beta   90.00
_cell.angle_gamma   90.00
#
_symmetry.space_group_name_H-M   'P 1'
#
loop_
_entity.id
_entity.type
_entity.pdbx_description
1 polymer ?
#
loop_
_entity_poly.entity_id
_entity_poly.type
_entity_poly.pdbx_seq_one_letter_code
_entity_poly.pdbx_strand_id
1 'polypeptide(L)'
;MVDRAQLQRLAQEVETLRKRLDEINLRIEQVDAVLAEHAITDAVLDTLLARDGGRNVSTHLPIGSGVSLPYRHDGEGEGTALVDLGTGVFGERPWSDVRTLTQQRQADIQHLRDELKVQSDQTEVSLGQAAQSFNRLAEQLKDCLLYTSDAADDSRS
;
A
#
# COMPACT_ATOMS: atom_id res chain seq x y z
N MET A 1 9.69 34.04 21.47
CA MET A 1 10.93 34.36 20.76
C MET A 1 11.25 33.26 19.78
N VAL A 2 11.43 33.59 18.50
CA VAL A 2 11.75 32.62 17.46
C VAL A 2 13.19 32.16 17.60
N ASP A 3 13.40 30.87 17.79
CA ASP A 3 14.70 30.25 18.01
C ASP A 3 15.09 29.39 16.82
N ARG A 4 16.32 29.49 16.35
CA ARG A 4 16.88 28.64 15.29
C ARG A 4 16.83 27.16 15.65
N ALA A 5 17.00 26.82 16.93
CA ALA A 5 16.88 25.44 17.40
C ALA A 5 15.47 24.88 17.23
N GLN A 6 14.44 25.70 17.46
CA GLN A 6 13.05 25.35 17.20
C GLN A 6 12.81 25.10 15.70
N LEU A 7 13.34 25.96 14.85
CA LEU A 7 13.22 25.83 13.40
C LEU A 7 13.88 24.56 12.90
N GLN A 8 15.07 24.22 13.42
CA GLN A 8 15.76 22.96 13.08
C GLN A 8 14.97 21.74 13.54
N ARG A 9 14.39 21.78 14.74
CA ARG A 9 13.54 20.68 15.23
C ARG A 9 12.31 20.47 14.35
N LEU A 10 11.66 21.55 13.94
CA LEU A 10 10.51 21.46 13.03
C LEU A 10 10.92 20.95 11.65
N ALA A 11 12.07 21.37 11.13
CA ALA A 11 12.60 20.86 9.88
C ALA A 11 12.86 19.35 9.94
N GLN A 12 13.42 18.85 11.04
CA GLN A 12 13.65 17.43 11.27
C GLN A 12 12.34 16.66 11.41
N GLU A 13 11.36 17.26 12.11
CA GLU A 13 10.03 16.66 12.25
C GLU A 13 9.34 16.52 10.89
N VAL A 14 9.36 17.55 10.05
CA VAL A 14 8.84 17.52 8.70
C VAL A 14 9.51 16.41 7.87
N GLU A 15 10.83 16.33 7.93
CA GLU A 15 11.59 15.31 7.20
C GLU A 15 11.26 13.90 7.69
N THR A 16 11.16 13.67 8.98
CA THR A 16 10.81 12.40 9.58
C THR A 16 9.39 11.96 9.18
N LEU A 17 8.44 12.90 9.24
CA LEU A 17 7.04 12.61 8.84
C LEU A 17 6.92 12.33 7.35
N ARG A 18 7.69 13.04 6.52
CA ARG A 18 7.73 12.81 5.07
C ARG A 18 8.25 11.42 4.73
N LYS A 19 9.33 10.99 5.36
CA LYS A 19 9.90 9.65 5.21
C LYS A 19 8.91 8.59 5.66
N ARG A 20 8.25 8.81 6.80
CA ARG A 20 7.24 7.89 7.31
C ARG A 20 6.06 7.76 6.36
N LEU A 21 5.59 8.88 5.81
CA LEU A 21 4.51 8.88 4.83
C LEU A 21 4.89 8.09 3.57
N ASP A 22 6.09 8.31 3.05
CA ASP A 22 6.61 7.59 1.88
C ASP A 22 6.68 6.08 2.14
N GLU A 23 7.13 5.65 3.32
CA GLU A 23 7.18 4.25 3.72
C GLU A 23 5.78 3.63 3.80
N ILE A 24 4.82 4.34 4.40
CA ILE A 24 3.43 3.87 4.50
C ILE A 24 2.83 3.73 3.10
N ASN A 25 3.00 4.72 2.24
CA ASN A 25 2.47 4.71 0.88
C ASN A 25 3.10 3.59 0.04
N LEU A 26 4.39 3.30 0.22
CA LEU A 26 5.04 2.17 -0.43
C LEU A 26 4.43 0.84 0.01
N ARG A 27 4.14 0.68 1.31
CA ARG A 27 3.46 -0.51 1.83
C ARG A 27 2.05 -0.66 1.25
N ILE A 28 1.31 0.45 1.11
CA ILE A 28 -0.02 0.44 0.49
C ILE A 28 0.09 -0.05 -0.96
N GLU A 29 1.05 0.41 -1.73
CA GLU A 29 1.29 -0.06 -3.10
C GLU A 29 1.56 -1.57 -3.14
N GLN A 30 2.40 -2.07 -2.24
CA GLN A 30 2.71 -3.49 -2.14
C GLN A 30 1.48 -4.33 -1.78
N VAL A 31 0.68 -3.85 -0.83
CA VAL A 31 -0.58 -4.51 -0.43
C VAL A 31 -1.59 -4.49 -1.57
N ASP A 32 -1.72 -3.38 -2.28
CA ASP A 32 -2.61 -3.28 -3.45
C ASP A 32 -2.22 -4.25 -4.56
N ALA A 33 -0.93 -4.46 -4.80
CA ALA A 33 -0.44 -5.46 -5.75
C ALA A 33 -0.86 -6.89 -5.34
N VAL A 34 -0.74 -7.23 -4.06
CA VAL A 34 -1.15 -8.54 -3.52
C VAL A 34 -2.67 -8.71 -3.63
N LEU A 35 -3.44 -7.66 -3.32
CA LEU A 35 -4.91 -7.68 -3.49
C LEU A 35 -5.31 -7.91 -4.95
N ALA A 36 -4.62 -7.28 -5.90
CA ALA A 36 -4.86 -7.47 -7.32
C ALA A 36 -4.61 -8.91 -7.75
N GLU A 37 -3.53 -9.55 -7.26
CA GLU A 37 -3.24 -10.95 -7.53
C GLU A 37 -4.33 -11.87 -6.98
N HIS A 38 -4.80 -11.63 -5.76
CA HIS A 38 -5.89 -12.40 -5.15
C HIS A 38 -7.21 -12.23 -5.93
N ALA A 39 -7.50 -11.02 -6.42
CA ALA A 39 -8.68 -10.76 -7.23
C ALA A 39 -8.66 -11.55 -8.54
N ILE A 40 -7.49 -11.64 -9.17
CA ILE A 40 -7.30 -12.44 -10.39
C ILE A 40 -7.54 -13.93 -10.08
N THR A 41 -6.94 -14.44 -9.00
CA THR A 41 -7.10 -15.83 -8.57
C THR A 41 -8.58 -16.15 -8.31
N ASP A 42 -9.29 -15.28 -7.58
CA ASP A 42 -10.71 -15.44 -7.30
C ASP A 42 -11.54 -15.48 -8.59
N ALA A 43 -11.27 -14.56 -9.52
CA ALA A 43 -11.96 -14.50 -10.81
C ALA A 43 -11.74 -15.74 -11.65
N VAL A 44 -10.52 -16.28 -11.68
CA VAL A 44 -10.20 -17.52 -12.39
C VAL A 44 -10.97 -18.70 -11.77
N LEU A 45 -10.95 -18.82 -10.45
CA LEU A 45 -11.67 -19.90 -9.75
C LEU A 45 -13.18 -19.77 -9.94
N ASP A 46 -13.73 -18.56 -9.92
CA ASP A 46 -15.14 -18.31 -10.21
C ASP A 46 -15.51 -18.80 -11.62
N THR A 47 -14.69 -18.48 -12.61
CA THR A 47 -14.89 -18.92 -14.00
C THR A 47 -14.83 -20.44 -14.12
N LEU A 48 -13.86 -21.09 -13.46
CA LEU A 48 -13.71 -22.54 -13.47
C LEU A 48 -14.91 -23.25 -12.83
N LEU A 49 -15.43 -22.70 -11.72
CA LEU A 49 -16.55 -23.27 -10.97
C LEU A 49 -17.91 -22.99 -11.63
N ALA A 50 -18.01 -21.97 -12.47
CA ALA A 50 -19.26 -21.59 -13.14
C ALA A 50 -19.76 -22.61 -14.15
N ARG A 51 -18.87 -23.48 -14.70
CA ARG A 51 -19.22 -24.54 -15.65
C ARG A 51 -19.39 -25.87 -14.94
N ASP A 52 -20.60 -26.42 -14.91
CA ASP A 52 -20.92 -27.71 -14.33
C ASP A 52 -20.37 -27.93 -12.91
N GLY A 53 -20.28 -26.88 -12.11
CA GLY A 53 -19.67 -26.95 -10.79
C GLY A 53 -18.19 -27.31 -10.81
N GLY A 54 -17.50 -27.05 -11.92
CA GLY A 54 -16.07 -27.32 -12.06
C GLY A 54 -15.74 -28.75 -12.51
N ARG A 55 -16.73 -29.48 -13.06
CA ARG A 55 -16.57 -30.93 -13.43
C ARG A 55 -15.84 -31.14 -14.74
N ASN A 56 -16.21 -30.42 -15.80
CA ASN A 56 -15.63 -30.56 -17.13
C ASN A 56 -15.16 -29.21 -17.63
N VAL A 57 -13.93 -28.89 -17.36
CA VAL A 57 -13.36 -27.58 -17.66
C VAL A 57 -12.19 -27.72 -18.62
N SER A 58 -12.24 -26.96 -19.72
CA SER A 58 -11.12 -26.81 -20.64
C SER A 58 -10.69 -25.38 -20.67
N THR A 59 -9.40 -25.13 -20.56
CA THR A 59 -8.82 -23.78 -20.59
C THR A 59 -7.40 -23.82 -21.15
N HIS A 60 -6.83 -22.65 -21.36
CA HIS A 60 -5.42 -22.50 -21.70
C HIS A 60 -4.70 -21.84 -20.53
N LEU A 61 -3.62 -22.46 -20.06
CA LEU A 61 -2.79 -21.95 -18.97
C LEU A 61 -1.61 -21.18 -19.55
N PRO A 62 -1.49 -19.88 -19.30
CA PRO A 62 -0.32 -19.14 -19.74
C PRO A 62 0.91 -19.53 -18.92
N ILE A 63 2.00 -19.83 -19.63
CA ILE A 63 3.30 -20.18 -19.02
C ILE A 63 4.37 -19.10 -19.22
N GLY A 64 4.01 -17.98 -19.83
CA GLY A 64 4.90 -16.87 -20.10
C GLY A 64 5.28 -16.75 -21.57
N SER A 65 5.87 -15.61 -21.94
CA SER A 65 6.34 -15.32 -23.31
C SER A 65 5.27 -15.49 -24.41
N GLY A 66 3.99 -15.28 -24.07
CA GLY A 66 2.89 -15.46 -25.01
C GLY A 66 2.50 -16.92 -25.28
N VAL A 67 3.08 -17.86 -24.54
CA VAL A 67 2.81 -19.29 -24.69
C VAL A 67 1.75 -19.72 -23.66
N SER A 68 0.77 -20.47 -24.13
CA SER A 68 -0.27 -21.05 -23.29
C SER A 68 -0.39 -22.55 -23.54
N LEU A 69 -0.59 -23.32 -22.49
CA LEU A 69 -0.78 -24.77 -22.59
C LEU A 69 -2.26 -25.11 -22.45
N PRO A 70 -2.78 -26.04 -23.27
CA PRO A 70 -4.13 -26.54 -23.06
C PRO A 70 -4.20 -27.34 -21.76
N TYR A 71 -5.21 -27.07 -20.98
CA TYR A 71 -5.51 -27.82 -19.75
C TYR A 71 -6.95 -28.28 -19.77
N ARG A 72 -7.16 -29.54 -19.36
CA ARG A 72 -8.48 -30.13 -19.30
C ARG A 72 -8.66 -30.85 -17.97
N HIS A 73 -9.78 -30.59 -17.32
CA HIS A 73 -10.24 -31.36 -16.19
C HIS A 73 -11.51 -32.11 -16.56
N ASP A 74 -11.42 -33.43 -16.61
CA ASP A 74 -12.54 -34.33 -16.90
C ASP A 74 -12.79 -35.20 -15.66
N GLY A 75 -13.52 -34.68 -14.67
CA GLY A 75 -13.79 -35.39 -13.43
C GLY A 75 -15.27 -35.40 -13.07
N GLU A 76 -15.68 -36.30 -12.18
CA GLU A 76 -17.03 -36.34 -11.64
C GLU A 76 -17.27 -35.18 -10.63
N GLY A 77 -16.21 -34.59 -10.11
CA GLY A 77 -16.25 -33.47 -9.23
C GLY A 77 -15.43 -32.29 -9.75
N GLU A 78 -15.35 -31.23 -8.95
CA GLU A 78 -14.55 -30.10 -9.26
C GLU A 78 -13.05 -30.44 -9.24
N GLY A 79 -12.22 -29.62 -9.93
CA GLY A 79 -10.78 -29.80 -9.92
C GLY A 79 -10.17 -29.40 -8.59
N THR A 80 -8.88 -29.75 -8.45
CA THR A 80 -8.08 -29.39 -7.29
C THR A 80 -6.97 -28.44 -7.68
N ALA A 81 -6.47 -27.68 -6.71
CA ALA A 81 -5.32 -26.81 -6.87
C ALA A 81 -4.35 -27.01 -5.72
N LEU A 82 -3.07 -26.81 -6.01
CA LEU A 82 -2.02 -26.82 -5.00
C LEU A 82 -1.93 -25.41 -4.38
N VAL A 83 -2.08 -25.33 -3.08
CA VAL A 83 -2.14 -24.07 -2.35
C VAL A 83 -1.05 -24.02 -1.30
N ASP A 84 -0.38 -22.87 -1.18
CA ASP A 84 0.53 -22.59 -0.08
C ASP A 84 -0.31 -22.37 1.20
N LEU A 85 -0.15 -23.27 2.16
CA LEU A 85 -0.84 -23.23 3.46
C LEU A 85 -0.09 -22.44 4.52
N GLY A 86 1.07 -21.87 4.18
CA GLY A 86 1.95 -21.15 5.06
C GLY A 86 3.31 -21.84 5.25
N THR A 87 4.35 -21.05 5.49
CA THR A 87 5.72 -21.55 5.77
C THR A 87 6.28 -22.55 4.74
N GLY A 88 5.88 -22.41 3.46
CA GLY A 88 6.35 -23.31 2.39
C GLY A 88 5.69 -24.69 2.37
N VAL A 89 4.64 -24.89 3.16
CA VAL A 89 3.84 -26.12 3.13
C VAL A 89 2.71 -25.96 2.11
N PHE A 90 2.70 -26.86 1.10
CA PHE A 90 1.68 -26.87 0.06
C PHE A 90 0.73 -28.03 0.27
N GLY A 91 -0.54 -27.80 0.02
CA GLY A 91 -1.58 -28.82 0.08
C GLY A 91 -2.53 -28.73 -1.12
N GLU A 92 -3.04 -29.89 -1.51
CA GLU A 92 -4.04 -29.96 -2.57
C GLU A 92 -5.43 -29.79 -1.99
N ARG A 93 -6.23 -28.89 -2.58
CA ARG A 93 -7.58 -28.56 -2.11
C ARG A 93 -8.51 -28.41 -3.30
N PRO A 94 -9.81 -28.72 -3.16
CA PRO A 94 -10.80 -28.44 -4.20
C PRO A 94 -10.86 -26.94 -4.53
N TRP A 95 -11.20 -26.60 -5.76
CA TRP A 95 -11.29 -25.20 -6.21
C TRP A 95 -12.22 -24.36 -5.35
N SER A 96 -13.35 -24.89 -4.89
CA SER A 96 -14.28 -24.19 -4.00
C SER A 96 -13.63 -23.81 -2.68
N ASP A 97 -12.85 -24.70 -2.08
CA ASP A 97 -12.12 -24.43 -0.84
C ASP A 97 -11.01 -23.41 -1.05
N VAL A 98 -10.31 -23.51 -2.18
CA VAL A 98 -9.26 -22.52 -2.55
C VAL A 98 -9.88 -21.14 -2.72
N ARG A 99 -11.04 -21.06 -3.35
CA ARG A 99 -11.76 -19.80 -3.52
C ARG A 99 -12.14 -19.19 -2.17
N THR A 100 -12.69 -19.97 -1.27
CA THR A 100 -13.04 -19.52 0.09
C THR A 100 -11.79 -19.01 0.83
N LEU A 101 -10.69 -19.76 0.76
CA LEU A 101 -9.42 -19.36 1.37
C LEU A 101 -8.88 -18.05 0.76
N THR A 102 -8.94 -17.92 -0.56
CA THR A 102 -8.52 -16.71 -1.27
C THR A 102 -9.36 -15.49 -0.84
N GLN A 103 -10.66 -15.66 -0.72
CA GLN A 103 -11.55 -14.59 -0.26
C GLN A 103 -11.29 -14.19 1.19
N GLN A 104 -10.99 -15.14 2.06
CA GLN A 104 -10.60 -14.85 3.44
C GLN A 104 -9.29 -14.08 3.49
N ARG A 105 -8.29 -14.49 2.71
CA ARG A 105 -7.00 -13.80 2.60
C ARG A 105 -7.17 -12.38 2.06
N GLN A 106 -8.03 -12.21 1.06
CA GLN A 106 -8.38 -10.89 0.53
C GLN A 106 -8.97 -9.98 1.61
N ALA A 107 -9.90 -10.50 2.40
CA ALA A 107 -10.51 -9.73 3.48
C ALA A 107 -9.49 -9.30 4.53
N ASP A 108 -8.59 -10.18 4.92
CA ASP A 108 -7.52 -9.87 5.89
C ASP A 108 -6.55 -8.82 5.34
N ILE A 109 -6.16 -8.96 4.08
CA ILE A 109 -5.26 -8.01 3.43
C ILE A 109 -5.95 -6.65 3.23
N GLN A 110 -7.24 -6.66 2.87
CA GLN A 110 -8.02 -5.42 2.75
C GLN A 110 -8.09 -4.68 4.08
N HIS A 111 -8.26 -5.41 5.18
CA HIS A 111 -8.25 -4.82 6.52
C HIS A 111 -6.90 -4.16 6.85
N LEU A 112 -5.80 -4.83 6.52
CA LEU A 112 -4.45 -4.28 6.66
C LEU A 112 -4.28 -3.01 5.81
N ARG A 113 -4.77 -3.05 4.57
CA ARG A 113 -4.73 -1.88 3.68
C ARG A 113 -5.50 -0.70 4.28
N ASP A 114 -6.67 -0.94 4.84
CA ASP A 114 -7.49 0.09 5.46
C ASP A 114 -6.80 0.71 6.67
N GLU A 115 -6.14 -0.09 7.50
CA GLU A 115 -5.32 0.40 8.62
C GLU A 115 -4.15 1.26 8.13
N LEU A 116 -3.46 0.84 7.09
CA LEU A 116 -2.35 1.61 6.50
C LEU A 116 -2.86 2.93 5.92
N LYS A 117 -4.04 2.94 5.31
CA LYS A 117 -4.66 4.16 4.77
C LYS A 117 -4.97 5.16 5.88
N VAL A 118 -5.48 4.69 7.01
CA VAL A 118 -5.72 5.54 8.20
C VAL A 118 -4.40 6.14 8.69
N GLN A 119 -3.34 5.34 8.80
CA GLN A 119 -2.01 5.82 9.19
C GLN A 119 -1.46 6.84 8.21
N SER A 120 -1.65 6.62 6.91
CA SER A 120 -1.25 7.56 5.86
C SER A 120 -1.95 8.90 6.02
N ASP A 121 -3.27 8.89 6.19
CA ASP A 121 -4.08 10.10 6.34
C ASP A 121 -3.68 10.89 7.61
N GLN A 122 -3.47 10.19 8.74
CA GLN A 122 -3.00 10.80 9.98
C GLN A 122 -1.62 11.43 9.84
N THR A 123 -0.72 10.74 9.14
CA THR A 123 0.64 11.23 8.89
C THR A 123 0.61 12.46 7.97
N GLU A 124 -0.24 12.48 6.94
CA GLU A 124 -0.44 13.65 6.07
C GLU A 124 -0.90 14.87 6.87
N VAL A 125 -1.86 14.69 7.78
CA VAL A 125 -2.35 15.77 8.64
C VAL A 125 -1.22 16.30 9.53
N SER A 126 -0.47 15.41 10.17
CA SER A 126 0.66 15.78 11.03
C SER A 126 1.76 16.49 10.24
N LEU A 127 2.06 16.01 9.03
CA LEU A 127 3.04 16.63 8.14
C LEU A 127 2.59 18.04 7.72
N GLY A 128 1.33 18.21 7.36
CA GLY A 128 0.76 19.51 7.01
C GLY A 128 0.85 20.51 8.14
N GLN A 129 0.55 20.09 9.37
CA GLN A 129 0.65 20.92 10.57
C GLN A 129 2.10 21.31 10.87
N ALA A 130 3.02 20.36 10.80
CA ALA A 130 4.43 20.61 11.03
C ALA A 130 5.02 21.54 9.96
N ALA A 131 4.65 21.36 8.70
CA ALA A 131 5.07 22.22 7.60
C ALA A 131 4.54 23.66 7.76
N GLN A 132 3.29 23.82 8.18
CA GLN A 132 2.73 25.15 8.47
C GLN A 132 3.45 25.84 9.63
N SER A 133 3.73 25.12 10.70
CA SER A 133 4.47 25.64 11.85
C SER A 133 5.88 26.05 11.45
N PHE A 134 6.56 25.23 10.65
CA PHE A 134 7.87 25.55 10.11
C PHE A 134 7.84 26.83 9.27
N ASN A 135 6.90 26.94 8.35
CA ASN A 135 6.77 28.11 7.47
C ASN A 135 6.48 29.38 8.26
N ARG A 136 5.64 29.31 9.27
CA ARG A 136 5.35 30.44 10.16
C ARG A 136 6.59 30.93 10.89
N LEU A 137 7.34 30.01 11.49
CA LEU A 137 8.57 30.34 12.20
C LEU A 137 9.65 30.85 11.26
N ALA A 138 9.77 30.28 10.06
CA ALA A 138 10.70 30.74 9.03
C ALA A 138 10.39 32.17 8.60
N GLU A 139 9.12 32.53 8.41
CA GLU A 139 8.68 33.86 8.07
C GLU A 139 8.96 34.85 9.21
N GLN A 140 8.65 34.44 10.46
CA GLN A 140 8.94 35.29 11.64
C GLN A 140 10.43 35.55 11.79
N LEU A 141 11.28 34.55 11.57
CA LEU A 141 12.71 34.68 11.61
C LEU A 141 13.22 35.62 10.50
N LYS A 142 12.68 35.47 9.29
CA LYS A 142 12.99 36.34 8.15
C LYS A 142 12.63 37.79 8.43
N ASP A 143 11.45 38.06 8.98
CA ASP A 143 10.98 39.37 9.34
C ASP A 143 11.88 39.99 10.42
N CYS A 144 12.30 39.23 11.43
CA CYS A 144 13.24 39.67 12.44
C CYS A 144 14.60 40.06 11.85
N LEU A 145 15.12 39.27 10.91
CA LEU A 145 16.38 39.55 10.23
C LEU A 145 16.30 40.81 9.36
N LEU A 146 15.19 40.99 8.63
CA LEU A 146 14.95 42.20 7.83
C LEU A 146 14.83 43.45 8.71
N TYR A 147 14.12 43.35 9.82
CA TYR A 147 13.99 44.45 10.77
C TYR A 147 15.35 44.85 11.37
N THR A 148 16.16 43.88 11.75
CA THR A 148 17.50 44.10 12.29
C THR A 148 18.41 44.73 11.23
N SER A 149 18.33 44.30 9.98
CA SER A 149 19.09 44.85 8.87
C SER A 149 18.71 46.32 8.59
N ASP A 150 17.44 46.65 8.57
CA ASP A 150 16.93 48.00 8.36
C ASP A 150 17.37 48.93 9.51
N ALA A 151 17.28 48.44 10.75
CA ALA A 151 17.76 49.22 11.93
C ALA A 151 19.27 49.46 11.90
N ALA A 152 20.06 48.51 11.40
CA ALA A 152 21.50 48.66 11.24
C ALA A 152 21.85 49.68 10.14
N ASP A 153 21.09 49.71 9.05
CA ASP A 153 21.27 50.69 7.98
C ASP A 153 20.91 52.12 8.44
N ASP A 154 19.84 52.29 9.19
CA ASP A 154 19.45 53.57 9.78
C ASP A 154 20.49 54.10 10.75
N SER A 155 21.18 53.23 11.48
CA SER A 155 22.22 53.65 12.43
C SER A 155 23.55 54.07 11.77
N ARG A 156 23.72 53.84 10.47
CA ARG A 156 24.92 54.25 9.71
C ARG A 156 24.77 55.61 9.01
N SER A 157 23.61 56.16 8.99
CA SER A 157 23.36 57.50 8.47
C SER A 157 23.48 58.56 9.56
#